data_6c3bb3e231b5bc631e4caab045e37ecd
#
_entry.id   6c3bb3e231b5bc631e4caab045e37ecd
#
_cell.length_a   1.000
_cell.length_b   1.000
_cell.length_c   1.000
_cell.angle_alpha   90.00
_cell.angle_beta   90.00
_cell.angle_gamma   90.00
#
_symmetry.space_group_name_H-M   'P 1'
#
loop_
_entity.id
_entity.type
_entity.pdbx_description
1 polymer ?
#
loop_
_entity_poly.entity_id
_entity_poly.type
_entity_poly.pdbx_seq_one_letter_code
_entity_poly.pdbx_strand_id
1 'polypeptide(L)'
;MNEDVKKSTEIMFQYNEVAVERLASIQEEENYEVKFFEEVKPYGDIFFKELDEWASLVTEWLKKERPKYIHVNQVETLKENLQNVVLQSFYPETREKRFKKMYHSNKYVLESILNN
;
A
#
# COMPACT_ATOMS: atom_id res chain seq x y z
N MET A 1 12.18 14.62 -9.25
CA MET A 1 12.06 13.22 -8.81
C MET A 1 12.34 12.31 -9.98
N ASN A 2 13.04 11.20 -9.75
CA ASN A 2 13.32 10.31 -10.87
C ASN A 2 12.07 9.50 -11.26
N GLU A 3 12.00 9.10 -12.52
CA GLU A 3 10.86 8.41 -13.10
C GLU A 3 10.58 7.05 -12.44
N ASP A 4 11.63 6.34 -12.01
CA ASP A 4 11.47 5.03 -11.38
C ASP A 4 10.78 5.15 -10.02
N VAL A 5 11.15 6.16 -9.23
CA VAL A 5 10.49 6.45 -7.95
C VAL A 5 9.03 6.83 -8.18
N LYS A 6 8.78 7.69 -9.16
CA LYS A 6 7.42 8.14 -9.48
C LYS A 6 6.52 6.98 -9.89
N LYS A 7 6.97 6.16 -10.85
CA LYS A 7 6.19 5.01 -11.33
C LYS A 7 5.93 4.00 -10.23
N SER A 8 6.95 3.68 -9.46
CA SER A 8 6.82 2.73 -8.36
C SER A 8 5.86 3.23 -7.28
N THR A 9 5.91 4.53 -6.98
CA THR A 9 5.00 5.15 -6.01
C THR A 9 3.56 5.17 -6.52
N GLU A 10 3.35 5.40 -7.81
CA GLU A 10 2.03 5.30 -8.44
C GLU A 10 1.45 3.89 -8.34
N ILE A 11 2.29 2.87 -8.48
CA ILE A 11 1.88 1.46 -8.30
C ILE A 11 1.41 1.23 -6.87
N MET A 12 2.16 1.72 -5.88
CA MET A 12 1.76 1.59 -4.47
C MET A 12 0.47 2.34 -4.19
N PHE A 13 0.30 3.52 -4.79
CA PHE A 13 -0.94 4.29 -4.69
C PHE A 13 -2.13 3.47 -5.19
N GLN A 14 -1.98 2.81 -6.33
CA GLN A 14 -3.04 1.96 -6.89
C GLN A 14 -3.36 0.76 -6.02
N TYR A 15 -2.36 0.11 -5.44
CA TYR A 15 -2.60 -0.99 -4.49
C TYR A 15 -3.45 -0.52 -3.31
N ASN A 16 -3.17 0.66 -2.80
CA ASN A 16 -3.91 1.23 -1.67
C ASN A 16 -5.37 1.52 -2.06
N GLU A 17 -5.59 2.13 -3.22
CA GLU A 17 -6.93 2.44 -3.73
C GLU A 17 -7.75 1.18 -4.01
N VAL A 18 -7.16 0.20 -4.68
CA VAL A 18 -7.81 -1.07 -4.99
C VAL A 18 -8.17 -1.83 -3.72
N ALA A 19 -7.34 -1.75 -2.69
CA ALA A 19 -7.60 -2.43 -1.43
C ALA A 19 -8.88 -1.93 -0.74
N VAL A 20 -9.10 -0.62 -0.71
CA VAL A 20 -10.31 -0.08 -0.08
C VAL A 20 -11.56 -0.48 -0.86
N GLU A 21 -11.50 -0.51 -2.18
CA GLU A 21 -12.59 -0.95 -3.04
C GLU A 21 -12.88 -2.44 -2.86
N ARG A 22 -11.81 -3.26 -2.78
CA ARG A 22 -11.96 -4.70 -2.57
C ARG A 22 -12.64 -5.01 -1.26
N LEU A 23 -12.20 -4.40 -0.16
CA LEU A 23 -12.80 -4.67 1.14
C LEU A 23 -14.28 -4.29 1.14
N ALA A 24 -14.64 -3.13 0.60
CA ALA A 24 -16.03 -2.70 0.52
C ALA A 24 -16.87 -3.73 -0.26
N SER A 25 -16.33 -4.22 -1.37
CA SER A 25 -17.02 -5.20 -2.22
C SER A 25 -17.26 -6.53 -1.50
N ILE A 26 -16.21 -7.09 -0.86
CA ILE A 26 -16.35 -8.39 -0.19
C ILE A 26 -17.22 -8.31 1.07
N GLN A 27 -17.26 -7.17 1.74
CA GLN A 27 -18.13 -6.99 2.92
C GLN A 27 -19.61 -6.90 2.57
N GLU A 28 -19.95 -6.62 1.33
CA GLU A 28 -21.33 -6.63 0.83
C GLU A 28 -21.82 -8.04 0.49
N GLU A 29 -20.92 -8.99 0.30
CA GLU A 29 -21.28 -10.37 -0.03
C GLU A 29 -21.58 -11.18 1.21
N GLU A 30 -22.77 -11.81 1.23
CA GLU A 30 -23.12 -12.77 2.30
C GLU A 30 -22.30 -14.04 2.10
N ASN A 31 -21.75 -14.56 3.20
CA ASN A 31 -20.99 -15.81 3.20
C ASN A 31 -19.77 -15.79 2.28
N TYR A 32 -19.11 -14.63 2.14
CA TYR A 32 -17.88 -14.55 1.36
C TYR A 32 -16.80 -15.46 1.96
N GLU A 33 -16.22 -16.31 1.14
CA GLU A 33 -15.12 -17.20 1.53
C GLU A 33 -13.79 -16.71 0.96
N VAL A 34 -12.80 -16.59 1.83
CA VAL A 34 -11.46 -16.18 1.43
C VAL A 34 -10.77 -17.33 0.70
N LYS A 35 -10.27 -17.05 -0.51
CA LYS A 35 -9.54 -18.02 -1.32
C LYS A 35 -8.05 -17.76 -1.20
N PHE A 36 -7.45 -18.28 -0.15
CA PHE A 36 -6.07 -17.94 0.20
C PHE A 36 -5.08 -18.36 -0.90
N PHE A 37 -5.08 -19.65 -1.28
CA PHE A 37 -4.10 -20.17 -2.25
C PHE A 37 -4.38 -19.75 -3.68
N GLU A 38 -5.63 -19.49 -4.01
CA GLU A 38 -6.04 -19.13 -5.38
C GLU A 38 -5.93 -17.64 -5.66
N GLU A 39 -6.17 -16.80 -4.64
CA GLU A 39 -6.23 -15.34 -4.82
C GLU A 39 -5.23 -14.58 -3.93
N VAL A 40 -5.31 -14.77 -2.62
CA VAL A 40 -4.53 -13.96 -1.68
C VAL A 40 -3.04 -14.16 -1.84
N LYS A 41 -2.60 -15.42 -1.85
CA LYS A 41 -1.17 -15.73 -1.92
C LYS A 41 -0.52 -15.26 -3.23
N PRO A 42 -1.06 -15.58 -4.42
CA PRO A 42 -0.45 -15.09 -5.67
C PRO A 42 -0.43 -13.57 -5.76
N TYR A 43 -1.50 -12.91 -5.35
CA TYR A 43 -1.59 -11.46 -5.34
C TYR A 43 -0.55 -10.87 -4.38
N GLY A 44 -0.48 -11.44 -3.18
CA GLY A 44 0.47 -11.01 -2.16
C GLY A 44 1.92 -11.17 -2.60
N ASP A 45 2.26 -12.27 -3.24
CA ASP A 45 3.64 -12.52 -3.71
C ASP A 45 4.08 -11.44 -4.71
N ILE A 46 3.20 -11.07 -5.64
CA ILE A 46 3.48 -9.99 -6.60
C ILE A 46 3.60 -8.64 -5.87
N PHE A 47 2.65 -8.37 -4.99
CA PHE A 47 2.64 -7.12 -4.22
C PHE A 47 3.90 -6.96 -3.38
N PHE A 48 4.31 -8.00 -2.64
CA PHE A 48 5.48 -7.94 -1.79
C PHE A 48 6.76 -7.65 -2.58
N LYS A 49 6.88 -8.24 -3.76
CA LYS A 49 8.01 -7.97 -4.64
C LYS A 49 8.03 -6.50 -5.08
N GLU A 50 6.91 -5.98 -5.51
CA GLU A 50 6.80 -4.58 -5.94
C GLU A 50 7.00 -3.61 -4.77
N LEU A 51 6.53 -3.99 -3.58
CA LEU A 51 6.71 -3.19 -2.37
C LEU A 51 8.19 -3.09 -1.98
N ASP A 52 8.92 -4.21 -2.05
CA ASP A 52 10.35 -4.21 -1.76
C ASP A 52 11.13 -3.37 -2.75
N GLU A 53 10.79 -3.44 -4.03
CA GLU A 53 11.41 -2.61 -5.06
C GLU A 53 11.13 -1.13 -4.80
N TRP A 54 9.90 -0.79 -4.48
CA TRP A 54 9.51 0.58 -4.15
C TRP A 54 10.28 1.11 -2.94
N ALA A 55 10.34 0.32 -1.88
CA ALA A 55 11.02 0.72 -0.65
C ALA A 55 12.50 1.02 -0.89
N SER A 56 13.17 0.19 -1.71
CA SER A 56 14.56 0.41 -2.07
C SER A 56 14.75 1.69 -2.87
N LEU A 57 13.91 1.91 -3.87
CA LEU A 57 13.97 3.10 -4.72
C LEU A 57 13.73 4.39 -3.92
N VAL A 58 12.71 4.40 -3.08
CA VAL A 58 12.36 5.59 -2.29
C VAL A 58 13.42 5.87 -1.24
N THR A 59 13.92 4.86 -0.56
CA THR A 59 14.98 5.03 0.45
C THR A 59 16.23 5.64 -0.17
N GLU A 60 16.63 5.16 -1.34
CA GLU A 60 17.78 5.70 -2.04
C GLU A 60 17.54 7.15 -2.49
N TRP A 61 16.36 7.45 -3.01
CA TRP A 61 15.96 8.79 -3.38
C TRP A 61 16.00 9.75 -2.18
N LEU A 62 15.51 9.33 -1.02
CA LEU A 62 15.54 10.14 0.19
C LEU A 62 16.97 10.48 0.62
N LYS A 63 17.89 9.53 0.49
CA LYS A 63 19.30 9.75 0.84
C LYS A 63 19.97 10.75 -0.07
N LYS A 64 19.64 10.73 -1.36
CA LYS A 64 20.24 11.62 -2.37
C LYS A 64 19.63 13.01 -2.36
N GLU A 65 18.31 13.09 -2.43
CA GLU A 65 17.60 14.35 -2.65
C GLU A 65 17.22 15.07 -1.36
N ARG A 66 17.10 14.35 -0.25
CA ARG A 66 16.72 14.89 1.06
C ARG A 66 15.53 15.85 0.97
N PRO A 67 14.38 15.40 0.43
CA PRO A 67 13.21 16.26 0.30
C PRO A 67 12.69 16.69 1.67
N LYS A 68 12.06 17.87 1.71
CA LYS A 68 11.44 18.35 2.94
C LYS A 68 10.19 17.53 3.26
N TYR A 69 9.93 17.32 4.53
CA TYR A 69 8.70 16.73 5.06
C TYR A 69 8.54 15.22 4.81
N ILE A 70 9.52 14.55 4.20
CA ILE A 70 9.49 13.10 4.02
C ILE A 70 10.75 12.50 4.62
N HIS A 71 10.57 11.58 5.56
CA HIS A 71 11.65 10.94 6.30
C HIS A 71 11.63 9.42 6.13
N VAL A 72 12.77 8.79 6.30
CA VAL A 72 12.92 7.33 6.19
C VAL A 72 11.93 6.60 7.10
N ASN A 73 11.71 7.11 8.31
CA ASN A 73 10.76 6.50 9.26
C ASN A 73 9.33 6.46 8.70
N GLN A 74 8.94 7.50 7.95
CA GLN A 74 7.61 7.53 7.30
C GLN A 74 7.51 6.45 6.22
N VAL A 75 8.59 6.19 5.49
CA VAL A 75 8.63 5.16 4.46
C VAL A 75 8.49 3.77 5.10
N GLU A 76 9.18 3.52 6.20
CA GLU A 76 9.08 2.24 6.92
C GLU A 76 7.68 2.01 7.46
N THR A 77 7.08 3.03 8.07
CA THR A 77 5.70 2.95 8.56
C THR A 77 4.72 2.73 7.41
N LEU A 78 4.91 3.44 6.32
CA LEU A 78 4.08 3.29 5.13
C LEU A 78 4.17 1.88 4.55
N LYS A 79 5.37 1.33 4.47
CA LYS A 79 5.59 -0.05 4.00
C LYS A 79 4.77 -1.04 4.82
N GLU A 80 4.86 -0.94 6.14
CA GLU A 80 4.13 -1.80 7.06
C GLU A 80 2.61 -1.63 6.93
N ASN A 81 2.15 -0.39 6.88
CA ASN A 81 0.72 -0.09 6.75
C ASN A 81 0.15 -0.51 5.38
N LEU A 82 0.94 -0.40 4.31
CA LEU A 82 0.54 -0.92 2.99
C LEU A 82 0.35 -2.43 3.02
N GLN A 83 1.26 -3.16 3.66
CA GLN A 83 1.12 -4.61 3.84
C GLN A 83 -0.20 -4.93 4.55
N ASN A 84 -0.47 -4.23 5.64
CA ASN A 84 -1.70 -4.44 6.41
C ASN A 84 -2.95 -4.14 5.57
N VAL A 85 -2.99 -3.01 4.89
CA VAL A 85 -4.15 -2.60 4.09
C VAL A 85 -4.39 -3.59 2.95
N VAL A 86 -3.36 -3.93 2.19
CA VAL A 86 -3.50 -4.82 1.04
C VAL A 86 -3.95 -6.22 1.47
N LEU A 87 -3.29 -6.80 2.49
CA LEU A 87 -3.65 -8.14 2.94
C LEU A 87 -5.02 -8.19 3.62
N GLN A 88 -5.31 -7.23 4.48
CA GLN A 88 -6.60 -7.19 5.19
C GLN A 88 -7.78 -6.95 4.25
N SER A 89 -7.54 -6.37 3.07
CA SER A 89 -8.60 -6.12 2.09
C SER A 89 -9.27 -7.40 1.56
N PHE A 90 -8.64 -8.55 1.74
CA PHE A 90 -9.19 -9.85 1.33
C PHE A 90 -10.05 -10.52 2.39
N TYR A 91 -10.15 -9.95 3.59
CA TYR A 91 -10.80 -10.59 4.73
C TYR A 91 -12.03 -9.80 5.17
N PRO A 92 -13.24 -10.37 5.03
CA PRO A 92 -14.47 -9.63 5.32
C PRO A 92 -14.65 -9.25 6.79
N GLU A 93 -13.99 -9.93 7.72
CA GLU A 93 -14.01 -9.59 9.14
C GLU A 93 -13.12 -8.41 9.53
N THR A 94 -12.39 -7.84 8.57
CA THR A 94 -11.52 -6.68 8.81
C THR A 94 -12.31 -5.51 9.37
N ARG A 95 -11.78 -4.89 10.43
CA ARG A 95 -12.42 -3.74 11.06
C ARG A 95 -12.27 -2.50 10.19
N GLU A 96 -13.38 -2.05 9.65
CA GLU A 96 -13.44 -0.97 8.66
C GLU A 96 -12.82 0.32 9.16
N LYS A 97 -13.11 0.74 10.38
CA LYS A 97 -12.63 2.01 10.92
C LYS A 97 -11.10 2.08 10.96
N ARG A 98 -10.47 1.03 11.50
CA ARG A 98 -9.01 0.95 11.60
C ARG A 98 -8.38 0.83 10.22
N PHE A 99 -8.97 0.03 9.34
CA PHE A 99 -8.53 -0.15 7.97
C PHE A 99 -8.53 1.18 7.22
N LYS A 100 -9.62 1.94 7.28
CA LYS A 100 -9.73 3.23 6.60
C LYS A 100 -8.74 4.25 7.14
N LYS A 101 -8.45 4.21 8.43
CA LYS A 101 -7.46 5.09 9.04
C LYS A 101 -6.07 4.83 8.45
N MET A 102 -5.68 3.57 8.31
CA MET A 102 -4.42 3.20 7.66
C MET A 102 -4.41 3.57 6.18
N TYR A 103 -5.51 3.32 5.48
CA TYR A 103 -5.67 3.68 4.08
C TYR A 103 -5.45 5.18 3.86
N HIS A 104 -6.07 6.03 4.65
CA HIS A 104 -5.94 7.49 4.52
C HIS A 104 -4.53 7.95 4.86
N SER A 105 -3.91 7.38 5.88
CA SER A 105 -2.52 7.67 6.23
C SER A 105 -1.57 7.31 5.09
N ASN A 106 -1.74 6.12 4.49
CA ASN A 106 -0.97 5.69 3.34
C ASN A 106 -1.12 6.65 2.16
N LYS A 107 -2.35 7.00 1.85
CA LYS A 107 -2.67 7.92 0.76
C LYS A 107 -1.98 9.26 0.93
N TYR A 108 -2.02 9.81 2.12
CA TYR A 108 -1.39 11.09 2.42
C TYR A 108 0.12 11.05 2.16
N VAL A 109 0.81 10.03 2.65
CA VAL A 109 2.27 9.92 2.48
C VAL A 109 2.63 9.66 1.01
N LEU A 110 1.89 8.78 0.33
CA LEU A 110 2.12 8.51 -1.09
C LEU A 110 1.94 9.76 -1.96
N GLU A 111 0.89 10.54 -1.69
CA GLU A 111 0.67 11.81 -2.39
C GLU A 111 1.78 12.82 -2.10
N SER A 112 2.29 12.85 -0.86
CA SER A 112 3.41 13.72 -0.50
C SER A 112 4.67 13.37 -1.29
N ILE A 113 4.92 12.08 -1.51
CA ILE A 113 6.05 11.63 -2.34
C ILE A 113 5.82 12.04 -3.79
N LEU A 114 4.62 11.79 -4.33
CA LEU A 114 4.30 12.11 -5.73
C LEU A 114 4.33 13.61 -6.02
N ASN A 115 4.06 14.45 -5.02
CA ASN A 115 4.05 15.90 -5.17
C ASN A 115 5.43 16.55 -5.01
N ASN A 116 6.47 15.76 -4.87
CA ASN A 116 7.83 16.27 -4.80
C ASN A 116 8.49 16.46 -6.17
#